data_38d0c384551849394abb4342ff41a341
#
_entry.id   38d0c384551849394abb4342ff41a341
#
_cell.length_a   1.000
_cell.length_b   1.000
_cell.length_c   1.000
_cell.angle_alpha   90.00
_cell.angle_beta   90.00
_cell.angle_gamma   90.00
#
_symmetry.space_group_name_H-M   'P 1'
#
loop_
_entity.id
_entity.type
_entity.pdbx_description
1 polymer ?
#
loop_
_entity_poly.entity_id
_entity_poly.type
_entity_poly.pdbx_seq_one_letter_code
_entity_poly.pdbx_strand_id
1 'polypeptide(L)'
;ILQSIGMKPLRVRAEIDAHIADRFLEAVWREGLWLIKDGIATTEEIDDAIRFGFGLRWAQMGLFETYRIAGGEAGMAHFIAQFGPCLSWPWTKLMDVPELDQQLVQTIAEQSDQQSGMHSIRELERIRDSNLVAMMRALKDNNWGAGALLREHEQRLTDQQIKE
;
A
#
# COMPACT_ATOMS: atom_id res chain seq x y z
N ILE A 1 -1.87 -15.28 20.61
CA ILE A 1 -3.04 -14.39 20.76
C ILE A 1 -3.38 -13.71 19.42
N LEU A 2 -2.49 -12.90 18.78
CA LEU A 2 -2.83 -12.19 17.55
C LEU A 2 -3.26 -13.14 16.41
N GLN A 3 -2.56 -14.25 16.25
CA GLN A 3 -2.92 -15.25 15.23
C GLN A 3 -4.24 -15.95 15.53
N SER A 4 -4.61 -16.14 16.82
CA SER A 4 -5.86 -16.80 17.18
C SER A 4 -7.11 -15.97 16.86
N ILE A 5 -6.95 -14.66 16.65
CA ILE A 5 -8.03 -13.75 16.25
C ILE A 5 -7.93 -13.35 14.75
N GLY A 6 -7.24 -14.15 13.93
CA GLY A 6 -7.16 -13.94 12.48
C GLY A 6 -6.19 -12.88 12.00
N MET A 7 -5.35 -12.33 12.89
CA MET A 7 -4.31 -11.36 12.48
C MET A 7 -3.03 -12.07 12.04
N LYS A 8 -2.28 -11.46 11.14
CA LYS A 8 -0.94 -11.90 10.73
C LYS A 8 0.12 -10.98 11.35
N PRO A 9 0.67 -11.29 12.53
CA PRO A 9 1.71 -10.49 13.13
C PRO A 9 3.00 -10.59 12.32
N LEU A 10 3.64 -9.45 12.09
CA LEU A 10 4.97 -9.36 11.51
C LEU A 10 5.99 -9.21 12.63
N ARG A 11 6.80 -10.26 12.83
CA ARG A 11 7.88 -10.21 13.81
C ARG A 11 9.14 -9.62 13.17
N VAL A 12 9.57 -8.47 13.64
CA VAL A 12 10.85 -7.88 13.24
C VAL A 12 12.00 -8.60 13.95
N ARG A 13 13.17 -8.71 13.30
CA ARG A 13 14.36 -9.40 13.83
C ARG A 13 15.18 -8.54 14.77
N ALA A 14 15.02 -7.23 14.66
CA ALA A 14 15.67 -6.24 15.51
C ALA A 14 14.66 -5.12 15.79
N GLU A 15 14.83 -4.44 16.91
CA GLU A 15 14.07 -3.22 17.21
C GLU A 15 14.50 -2.11 16.23
N ILE A 16 13.52 -1.41 15.68
CA ILE A 16 13.73 -0.32 14.72
C ILE A 16 12.82 0.85 15.07
N ASP A 17 13.29 2.06 14.78
CA ASP A 17 12.44 3.25 14.83
C ASP A 17 11.38 3.17 13.74
N ALA A 18 10.14 3.45 14.09
CA ALA A 18 8.93 3.24 13.29
C ALA A 18 8.69 1.77 12.85
N HIS A 19 7.50 1.45 12.42
CA HIS A 19 7.19 0.13 11.87
C HIS A 19 7.57 0.04 10.39
N ILE A 20 7.75 -1.19 9.89
CA ILE A 20 8.11 -1.41 8.47
C ILE A 20 7.08 -0.75 7.54
N ALA A 21 5.78 -0.90 7.82
CA ALA A 21 4.73 -0.30 7.02
C ALA A 21 4.80 1.24 7.04
N ASP A 22 5.05 1.84 8.19
CA ASP A 22 5.13 3.30 8.34
C ASP A 22 6.28 3.88 7.52
N ARG A 23 7.43 3.20 7.48
CA ARG A 23 8.57 3.63 6.65
C ARG A 23 8.24 3.66 5.15
N PHE A 24 7.48 2.67 4.66
CA PHE A 24 7.02 2.67 3.27
C PHE A 24 6.00 3.77 3.00
N LEU A 25 5.04 3.95 3.90
CA LEU A 25 4.02 5.01 3.78
C LEU A 25 4.67 6.40 3.74
N GLU A 26 5.61 6.67 4.64
CA GLU A 26 6.32 7.94 4.68
C GLU A 26 7.18 8.20 3.45
N ALA A 27 7.83 7.17 2.89
CA ALA A 27 8.62 7.32 1.68
C ALA A 27 7.74 7.74 0.49
N VAL A 28 6.59 7.09 0.31
CA VAL A 28 5.64 7.42 -0.75
C VAL A 28 5.03 8.80 -0.52
N TRP A 29 4.67 9.13 0.73
CA TRP A 29 4.08 10.43 1.05
C TRP A 29 5.05 11.59 0.81
N ARG A 30 6.33 11.46 1.23
CA ARG A 30 7.34 12.49 0.94
C ARG A 30 7.45 12.77 -0.55
N GLU A 31 7.50 11.75 -1.37
CA GLU A 31 7.54 11.91 -2.83
C GLU A 31 6.30 12.62 -3.34
N GLY A 32 5.10 12.23 -2.88
CA GLY A 32 3.84 12.89 -3.23
C GLY A 32 3.83 14.38 -2.89
N LEU A 33 4.35 14.78 -1.71
CA LEU A 33 4.46 16.19 -1.32
C LEU A 33 5.36 16.99 -2.28
N TRP A 34 6.47 16.41 -2.74
CA TRP A 34 7.36 17.05 -3.70
C TRP A 34 6.73 17.21 -5.08
N LEU A 35 6.00 16.20 -5.56
CA LEU A 35 5.30 16.26 -6.84
C LEU A 35 4.26 17.39 -6.88
N ILE A 36 3.54 17.60 -5.76
CA ILE A 36 2.59 18.71 -5.64
C ILE A 36 3.32 20.05 -5.54
N LYS A 37 4.32 20.15 -4.67
CA LYS A 37 5.09 21.39 -4.47
C LYS A 37 5.76 21.88 -5.75
N ASP A 38 6.31 20.97 -6.53
CA ASP A 38 6.99 21.27 -7.79
C ASP A 38 5.99 21.45 -8.96
N GLY A 39 4.68 21.34 -8.70
CA GLY A 39 3.62 21.54 -9.71
C GLY A 39 3.59 20.44 -10.78
N ILE A 40 4.11 19.25 -10.47
CA ILE A 40 4.20 18.14 -11.43
C ILE A 40 2.88 17.37 -11.49
N ALA A 41 2.21 17.17 -10.33
CA ALA A 41 0.97 16.43 -10.23
C ALA A 41 0.07 16.98 -9.13
N THR A 42 -1.23 16.76 -9.27
CA THR A 42 -2.27 17.00 -8.25
C THR A 42 -2.41 15.80 -7.32
N THR A 43 -3.12 15.96 -6.22
CA THR A 43 -3.47 14.84 -5.32
C THR A 43 -4.20 13.72 -6.05
N GLU A 44 -5.15 14.07 -6.93
CA GLU A 44 -5.92 13.10 -7.72
C GLU A 44 -5.03 12.31 -8.68
N GLU A 45 -4.13 12.96 -9.41
CA GLU A 45 -3.22 12.30 -10.34
C GLU A 45 -2.23 11.37 -9.62
N ILE A 46 -1.78 11.73 -8.42
CA ILE A 46 -0.95 10.86 -7.57
C ILE A 46 -1.74 9.64 -7.11
N ASP A 47 -2.96 9.84 -6.61
CA ASP A 47 -3.83 8.75 -6.18
C ASP A 47 -4.19 7.82 -7.36
N ASP A 48 -4.41 8.37 -8.55
CA ASP A 48 -4.68 7.58 -9.76
C ASP A 48 -3.48 6.75 -10.18
N ALA A 49 -2.27 7.30 -10.12
CA ALA A 49 -1.05 6.54 -10.37
C ALA A 49 -0.91 5.32 -9.44
N ILE A 50 -1.36 5.46 -8.19
CA ILE A 50 -1.39 4.35 -7.22
C ILE A 50 -2.57 3.41 -7.50
N ARG A 51 -3.79 3.92 -7.59
CA ARG A 51 -5.04 3.14 -7.73
C ARG A 51 -5.08 2.28 -8.99
N PHE A 52 -4.70 2.86 -10.12
CA PHE A 52 -4.72 2.19 -11.43
C PHE A 52 -3.37 1.59 -11.83
N GLY A 53 -2.31 1.90 -11.08
CA GLY A 53 -0.97 1.45 -11.32
C GLY A 53 -0.51 0.34 -10.37
N PHE A 54 0.52 0.64 -9.58
CA PHE A 54 1.20 -0.35 -8.76
C PHE A 54 0.41 -0.83 -7.53
N GLY A 55 -0.55 -0.04 -7.03
CA GLY A 55 -1.34 -0.37 -5.85
C GLY A 55 -2.14 -1.67 -6.00
N LEU A 56 -2.71 -1.94 -7.19
CA LEU A 56 -3.41 -3.19 -7.48
C LEU A 56 -2.49 -4.42 -7.37
N ARG A 57 -1.23 -4.28 -7.75
CA ARG A 57 -0.24 -5.36 -7.62
C ARG A 57 0.21 -5.54 -6.19
N TRP A 58 0.46 -4.45 -5.48
CA TRP A 58 0.90 -4.49 -4.09
C TRP A 58 -0.15 -5.06 -3.14
N ALA A 59 -1.43 -4.84 -3.41
CA ALA A 59 -2.53 -5.41 -2.61
C ALA A 59 -2.52 -6.95 -2.60
N GLN A 60 -2.04 -7.59 -3.66
CA GLN A 60 -2.03 -9.05 -3.79
C GLN A 60 -0.65 -9.69 -3.60
N MET A 61 0.43 -9.02 -3.98
CA MET A 61 1.78 -9.60 -4.03
C MET A 61 2.79 -8.87 -3.15
N GLY A 62 2.54 -7.62 -2.79
CA GLY A 62 3.53 -6.77 -2.15
C GLY A 62 4.62 -6.31 -3.11
N LEU A 63 5.72 -5.80 -2.57
CA LEU A 63 6.80 -5.17 -3.33
C LEU A 63 7.71 -6.16 -4.05
N PHE A 64 8.36 -7.06 -3.30
CA PHE A 64 9.40 -7.92 -3.85
C PHE A 64 8.87 -9.01 -4.78
N GLU A 65 7.69 -9.54 -4.52
CA GLU A 65 7.05 -10.53 -5.39
C GLU A 65 6.64 -9.90 -6.73
N THR A 66 6.13 -8.67 -6.70
CA THR A 66 5.86 -7.88 -7.92
C THR A 66 7.11 -7.69 -8.77
N TYR A 67 8.24 -7.36 -8.15
CA TYR A 67 9.51 -7.16 -8.85
C TYR A 67 10.15 -8.46 -9.33
N ARG A 68 9.94 -9.56 -8.60
CA ARG A 68 10.35 -10.89 -9.05
C ARG A 68 9.69 -11.27 -10.38
N ILE A 69 8.40 -10.99 -10.52
CA ILE A 69 7.67 -11.24 -11.79
C ILE A 69 8.20 -10.33 -12.89
N ALA A 70 8.48 -9.06 -12.60
CA ALA A 70 9.05 -8.13 -13.56
C ALA A 70 10.43 -8.54 -14.07
N GLY A 71 11.20 -9.32 -13.29
CA GLY A 71 12.46 -9.92 -13.70
C GLY A 71 12.33 -11.13 -14.63
N GLY A 72 11.10 -11.58 -14.90
CA GLY A 72 10.82 -12.75 -15.73
C GLY A 72 11.42 -14.05 -15.18
N GLU A 73 11.73 -15.02 -16.05
CA GLU A 73 12.29 -16.32 -15.66
C GLU A 73 13.66 -16.22 -14.97
N ALA A 74 14.41 -15.14 -15.21
CA ALA A 74 15.69 -14.87 -14.53
C ALA A 74 15.52 -14.30 -13.11
N GLY A 75 14.29 -13.92 -12.72
CA GLY A 75 13.88 -13.58 -11.37
C GLY A 75 14.48 -12.29 -10.81
N MET A 76 14.52 -12.21 -9.47
CA MET A 76 14.87 -10.98 -8.75
C MET A 76 16.32 -10.51 -9.02
N ALA A 77 17.27 -11.43 -9.17
CA ALA A 77 18.66 -11.06 -9.44
C ALA A 77 18.79 -10.29 -10.77
N HIS A 78 18.07 -10.73 -11.79
CA HIS A 78 18.02 -10.04 -13.08
C HIS A 78 17.35 -8.69 -12.98
N PHE A 79 16.21 -8.60 -12.28
CA PHE A 79 15.53 -7.33 -12.01
C PHE A 79 16.45 -6.32 -11.33
N ILE A 80 17.17 -6.74 -10.28
CA ILE A 80 18.10 -5.88 -9.54
C ILE A 80 19.25 -5.42 -10.44
N ALA A 81 19.82 -6.33 -11.25
CA ALA A 81 20.92 -5.96 -12.16
C ALA A 81 20.48 -4.94 -13.21
N GLN A 82 19.24 -5.07 -13.70
CA GLN A 82 18.69 -4.18 -14.75
C GLN A 82 18.23 -2.83 -14.19
N PHE A 83 17.51 -2.82 -13.10
CA PHE A 83 16.85 -1.62 -12.56
C PHE A 83 17.51 -1.04 -11.29
N GLY A 84 18.34 -1.83 -10.60
CA GLY A 84 19.05 -1.35 -9.40
C GLY A 84 19.86 -0.08 -9.61
N PRO A 85 20.60 0.08 -10.74
CA PRO A 85 21.33 1.32 -11.01
C PRO A 85 20.46 2.58 -11.05
N CYS A 86 19.17 2.46 -11.41
CA CYS A 86 18.24 3.59 -11.45
C CYS A 86 18.00 4.20 -10.06
N LEU A 87 18.20 3.44 -8.98
CA LEU A 87 18.00 3.92 -7.62
C LEU A 87 19.01 5.00 -7.20
N SER A 88 20.12 5.13 -7.91
CA SER A 88 21.10 6.20 -7.70
C SER A 88 20.82 7.45 -8.52
N TRP A 89 19.79 7.44 -9.38
CA TRP A 89 19.44 8.59 -10.21
C TRP A 89 18.70 9.65 -9.37
N PRO A 90 18.92 10.95 -9.63
CA PRO A 90 18.38 12.03 -8.81
C PRO A 90 16.92 12.38 -9.17
N TRP A 91 16.07 11.38 -9.40
CA TRP A 91 14.67 11.60 -9.76
C TRP A 91 13.71 11.60 -8.56
N THR A 92 14.20 11.24 -7.36
CA THR A 92 13.43 11.35 -6.13
C THR A 92 14.18 12.16 -5.06
N LYS A 93 13.45 12.73 -4.11
CA LYS A 93 14.01 13.50 -2.98
C LYS A 93 13.82 12.74 -1.67
N LEU A 94 14.12 11.45 -1.63
CA LEU A 94 13.77 10.46 -0.61
C LEU A 94 13.89 10.89 0.86
N MET A 95 14.91 11.70 1.20
CA MET A 95 15.16 12.15 2.58
C MET A 95 14.73 13.58 2.84
N ASP A 96 14.46 14.35 1.79
CA ASP A 96 14.02 15.73 1.94
C ASP A 96 12.50 15.78 2.11
N VAL A 97 12.05 16.63 3.02
CA VAL A 97 10.63 16.94 3.21
C VAL A 97 10.40 18.39 2.77
N PRO A 98 9.42 18.67 1.90
CA PRO A 98 9.09 20.05 1.56
C PRO A 98 8.62 20.79 2.81
N GLU A 99 8.95 22.07 2.91
CA GLU A 99 8.37 22.91 3.97
C GLU A 99 6.85 22.96 3.79
N LEU A 100 6.12 22.56 4.83
CA LEU A 100 4.66 22.57 4.88
C LEU A 100 4.18 23.97 5.25
N ASP A 101 4.49 24.95 4.39
CA ASP A 101 4.00 26.30 4.55
C ASP A 101 2.48 26.39 4.32
N GLN A 102 1.90 27.53 4.68
CA GLN A 102 0.45 27.72 4.57
C GLN A 102 -0.05 27.55 3.13
N GLN A 103 0.72 27.97 2.14
CA GLN A 103 0.35 27.87 0.73
C GLN A 103 0.29 26.42 0.26
N LEU A 104 1.28 25.61 0.58
CA LEU A 104 1.30 24.19 0.22
C LEU A 104 0.17 23.42 0.90
N VAL A 105 -0.04 23.64 2.21
CA VAL A 105 -1.14 23.02 2.96
C VAL A 105 -2.49 23.39 2.36
N GLN A 106 -2.71 24.65 2.03
CA GLN A 106 -3.95 25.10 1.40
C GLN A 106 -4.14 24.47 0.02
N THR A 107 -3.10 24.44 -0.81
CA THR A 107 -3.13 23.80 -2.14
C THR A 107 -3.55 22.33 -2.04
N ILE A 108 -2.96 21.57 -1.11
CA ILE A 108 -3.30 20.15 -0.90
C ILE A 108 -4.75 20.01 -0.44
N ALA A 109 -5.19 20.83 0.51
CA ALA A 109 -6.57 20.79 1.02
C ALA A 109 -7.59 21.08 -0.09
N GLU A 110 -7.39 22.13 -0.88
CA GLU A 110 -8.28 22.50 -2.00
C GLU A 110 -8.34 21.41 -3.08
N GLN A 111 -7.20 20.81 -3.44
CA GLN A 111 -7.16 19.70 -4.39
C GLN A 111 -7.89 18.45 -3.85
N SER A 112 -7.69 18.13 -2.58
CA SER A 112 -8.38 17.03 -1.91
C SER A 112 -9.90 17.24 -1.84
N ASP A 113 -10.35 18.48 -1.59
CA ASP A 113 -11.77 18.81 -1.63
C ASP A 113 -12.37 18.74 -3.03
N GLN A 114 -11.62 19.14 -4.06
CA GLN A 114 -12.04 18.97 -5.46
C GLN A 114 -12.15 17.51 -5.84
N GLN A 115 -11.22 16.69 -5.38
CA GLN A 115 -11.17 15.25 -5.67
C GLN A 115 -12.32 14.48 -5.00
N SER A 116 -12.59 14.73 -3.73
CA SER A 116 -13.44 13.87 -2.90
C SER A 116 -14.45 14.61 -2.02
N GLY A 117 -14.47 15.94 -2.03
CA GLY A 117 -15.31 16.76 -1.13
C GLY A 117 -16.81 16.62 -1.36
N MET A 118 -17.25 15.97 -2.46
CA MET A 118 -18.66 15.61 -2.67
C MET A 118 -19.12 14.47 -1.74
N HIS A 119 -18.22 13.74 -1.11
CA HIS A 119 -18.51 12.68 -0.17
C HIS A 119 -18.16 13.09 1.25
N SER A 120 -18.99 12.74 2.20
CA SER A 120 -18.62 12.79 3.62
C SER A 120 -17.54 11.74 3.93
N ILE A 121 -16.78 11.96 4.99
CA ILE A 121 -15.77 10.99 5.45
C ILE A 121 -16.40 9.61 5.70
N ARG A 122 -17.62 9.58 6.28
CA ARG A 122 -18.34 8.30 6.49
C ARG A 122 -18.76 7.60 5.21
N GLU A 123 -19.02 8.33 4.14
CA GLU A 123 -19.29 7.73 2.84
C GLU A 123 -18.01 7.16 2.24
N LEU A 124 -16.90 7.87 2.30
CA LEU A 124 -15.58 7.38 1.87
C LEU A 124 -15.16 6.13 2.66
N GLU A 125 -15.39 6.11 3.97
CA GLU A 125 -15.13 4.92 4.80
C GLU A 125 -15.96 3.71 4.34
N ARG A 126 -17.26 3.88 4.09
CA ARG A 126 -18.12 2.79 3.59
C ARG A 126 -17.68 2.27 2.22
N ILE A 127 -17.28 3.19 1.30
CA ILE A 127 -16.77 2.82 -0.02
C ILE A 127 -15.50 1.99 0.15
N ARG A 128 -14.54 2.48 0.94
CA ARG A 128 -13.29 1.76 1.26
C ARG A 128 -13.57 0.37 1.83
N ASP A 129 -14.39 0.27 2.85
CA ASP A 129 -14.65 -0.98 3.56
C ASP A 129 -15.36 -1.99 2.65
N SER A 130 -16.33 -1.53 1.84
CA SER A 130 -16.99 -2.37 0.85
C SER A 130 -16.00 -2.94 -0.18
N ASN A 131 -15.09 -2.10 -0.69
CA ASN A 131 -14.07 -2.50 -1.64
C ASN A 131 -13.05 -3.47 -1.01
N LEU A 132 -12.62 -3.21 0.23
CA LEU A 132 -11.72 -4.11 0.95
C LEU A 132 -12.35 -5.50 1.15
N VAL A 133 -13.62 -5.56 1.53
CA VAL A 133 -14.35 -6.83 1.66
C VAL A 133 -14.45 -7.57 0.33
N ALA A 134 -14.72 -6.86 -0.77
CA ALA A 134 -14.78 -7.45 -2.11
C ALA A 134 -13.42 -8.01 -2.54
N MET A 135 -12.34 -7.25 -2.35
CA MET A 135 -10.98 -7.71 -2.63
C MET A 135 -10.58 -8.92 -1.79
N MET A 136 -10.89 -8.90 -0.48
CA MET A 136 -10.62 -10.03 0.42
C MET A 136 -11.37 -11.29 0.00
N ARG A 137 -12.63 -11.17 -0.46
CA ARG A 137 -13.40 -12.30 -1.00
C ARG A 137 -12.75 -12.88 -2.26
N ALA A 138 -12.38 -12.03 -3.22
CA ALA A 138 -11.71 -12.46 -4.44
C ALA A 138 -10.37 -13.15 -4.14
N LEU A 139 -9.57 -12.61 -3.22
CA LEU A 139 -8.31 -13.22 -2.78
C LEU A 139 -8.54 -14.55 -2.04
N LYS A 140 -9.63 -14.65 -1.25
CA LYS A 140 -10.02 -15.90 -0.58
C LYS A 140 -10.41 -16.99 -1.58
N ASP A 141 -11.19 -16.64 -2.60
CA ASP A 141 -11.61 -17.58 -3.64
C ASP A 141 -10.41 -18.12 -4.43
N ASN A 142 -9.42 -17.27 -4.67
CA ASN A 142 -8.15 -17.64 -5.31
C ASN A 142 -7.13 -18.27 -4.36
N ASN A 143 -7.43 -18.40 -3.07
CA ASN A 143 -6.53 -18.92 -2.03
C ASN A 143 -5.15 -18.23 -2.02
N TRP A 144 -5.12 -16.89 -2.10
CA TRP A 144 -3.90 -16.11 -2.22
C TRP A 144 -3.80 -14.98 -1.17
N GLY A 145 -2.57 -14.67 -0.75
CA GLY A 145 -2.25 -13.53 0.11
C GLY A 145 -3.10 -13.43 1.37
N ALA A 146 -3.71 -12.28 1.61
CA ALA A 146 -4.60 -12.06 2.75
C ALA A 146 -5.86 -12.96 2.71
N GLY A 147 -6.32 -13.33 1.53
CA GLY A 147 -7.46 -14.24 1.38
C GLY A 147 -7.16 -15.68 1.82
N ALA A 148 -5.95 -16.18 1.58
CA ALA A 148 -5.53 -17.48 2.09
C ALA A 148 -5.53 -17.51 3.62
N LEU A 149 -5.03 -16.45 4.27
CA LEU A 149 -5.07 -16.32 5.72
C LEU A 149 -6.51 -16.34 6.28
N LEU A 150 -7.42 -15.62 5.62
CA LEU A 150 -8.83 -15.61 5.99
C LEU A 150 -9.44 -17.01 5.90
N ARG A 151 -9.16 -17.74 4.82
CA ARG A 151 -9.64 -19.12 4.63
C ARG A 151 -9.12 -20.08 5.70
N GLU A 152 -7.84 -20.01 6.03
CA GLU A 152 -7.25 -20.80 7.11
C GLU A 152 -7.89 -20.49 8.49
N HIS A 153 -8.19 -19.21 8.73
CA HIS A 153 -8.85 -18.81 9.98
C HIS A 153 -10.28 -19.36 10.08
N GLU A 154 -11.07 -19.25 9.02
CA GLU A 154 -12.44 -19.79 8.97
C GLU A 154 -12.44 -21.32 9.16
N GLN A 155 -11.52 -22.03 8.54
CA GLN A 155 -11.40 -23.47 8.70
C GLN A 155 -11.12 -23.85 10.15
N ARG A 156 -10.20 -23.14 10.81
CA ARG A 156 -9.91 -23.36 12.24
C ARG A 156 -11.13 -23.14 13.13
N LEU A 157 -11.93 -22.11 12.87
CA LEU A 157 -13.16 -21.85 13.62
C LEU A 157 -14.17 -22.98 13.43
N THR A 158 -14.34 -23.46 12.21
CA THR A 158 -15.23 -24.60 11.90
C THR A 158 -14.78 -25.86 12.61
N ASP A 159 -13.47 -26.18 12.58
CA ASP A 159 -12.91 -27.37 13.22
C ASP A 159 -13.01 -27.33 14.76
N GLN A 160 -13.06 -26.13 15.36
CA GLN A 160 -13.30 -25.95 16.79
C GLN A 160 -14.76 -26.19 17.16
N GLN A 161 -15.72 -25.68 16.37
CA GLN A 161 -17.14 -25.87 16.60
C GLN A 161 -17.59 -27.34 16.49
N ILE A 162 -16.90 -28.16 15.69
CA ILE A 162 -17.22 -29.59 15.54
C ILE A 162 -16.70 -30.40 16.74
N LYS A 163 -15.77 -29.87 17.52
CA LYS A 163 -15.17 -30.57 18.68
C LYS A 163 -15.86 -30.26 20.02
N GLU A 164 -16.76 -29.28 20.03
CA GLU A 164 -17.66 -28.99 21.17
C GLU A 164 -19.00 -29.73 21.02
#